data_d7cdcc88551b3d36b2d9d29c02cc1102
#
_entry.id   d7cdcc88551b3d36b2d9d29c02cc1102
#
_cell.length_a   1.000
_cell.length_b   1.000
_cell.length_c   1.000
_cell.angle_alpha   90.00
_cell.angle_beta   90.00
_cell.angle_gamma   90.00
#
_symmetry.space_group_name_H-M   'P 1'
#
loop_
_entity.id
_entity.type
_entity.pdbx_description
1 polymer ?
#
loop_
_entity_poly.entity_id
_entity_poly.type
_entity_poly.pdbx_seq_one_letter_code
_entity_poly.pdbx_strand_id
1 'polypeptide(L)'
;MRERIFSFIKRPTSKNIVINTIGNYLNVVFIAFFAFLLVRILAPSQYGVLSVLLGISYVLANILDFGTTASIYSYLPVMIEKKHKNIYIFLKTIFFYQTGFSLVIITLLFIFFPFLDRIFFKTGAPWWELYVTTFSVLFLVWQNYAINALFAAKRFFKANVFLNLSNLIKTIIIFAMIPLKLINVGSIIFVFGIIGPIVFFILLFFEKRHIVLSILKAPIKKGEFRFGYTITFFIASQFFNIAQRMDLFLLSYFLSKSPEVGYYGLAQKIILTVIASIASITQVLSPRFSNISTREEVRREFKTGLVYLLIPTAFFIALFFTPNVIFYIFFTEKFAQTAIITKTLTWPYIIYTFLNLPLLFLLYTVKKPAYILFSNLVIFIIITFGCYYLIPTMKVTGPPYALALSFFIGLIILSVTSYIEYKKLPSKII
;
A
#
# COMPACT_ATOMS: atom_id res chain seq x y z
N MET A 1 19.82 -4.21 -32.17
CA MET A 1 19.35 -4.23 -30.79
C MET A 1 19.07 -2.83 -30.23
N ARG A 2 19.97 -1.85 -30.38
CA ARG A 2 19.78 -0.44 -29.95
C ARG A 2 18.54 0.23 -30.57
N GLU A 3 18.30 0.11 -31.85
CA GLU A 3 17.14 0.72 -32.52
C GLU A 3 15.79 0.15 -32.04
N ARG A 4 15.70 -1.16 -31.76
CA ARG A 4 14.49 -1.78 -31.19
C ARG A 4 14.22 -1.31 -29.76
N ILE A 5 15.24 -1.04 -28.96
CA ILE A 5 15.11 -0.49 -27.62
C ILE A 5 14.66 0.97 -27.71
N PHE A 6 15.26 1.78 -28.61
CA PHE A 6 14.86 3.18 -28.81
C PHE A 6 13.43 3.32 -29.36
N SER A 7 13.01 2.45 -30.30
CA SER A 7 11.63 2.44 -30.82
C SER A 7 10.61 2.00 -29.77
N PHE A 8 11.01 1.11 -28.85
CA PHE A 8 10.17 0.67 -27.73
C PHE A 8 9.97 1.79 -26.68
N ILE A 9 11.04 2.54 -26.36
CA ILE A 9 11.00 3.67 -25.43
C ILE A 9 10.16 4.84 -25.97
N LYS A 10 10.14 5.05 -27.28
CA LYS A 10 9.35 6.10 -27.96
C LYS A 10 7.84 5.85 -27.99
N ARG A 11 7.38 4.64 -27.67
CA ARG A 11 5.93 4.35 -27.61
C ARG A 11 5.27 5.12 -26.45
N PRO A 12 4.08 5.71 -26.63
CA PRO A 12 3.39 6.46 -25.57
C PRO A 12 3.22 5.66 -24.26
N THR A 13 2.96 4.36 -24.38
CA THR A 13 2.83 3.43 -23.26
C THR A 13 4.14 3.28 -22.50
N SER A 14 5.26 3.13 -23.21
CA SER A 14 6.59 3.00 -22.59
C SER A 14 7.01 4.29 -21.88
N LYS A 15 6.71 5.45 -22.47
CA LYS A 15 6.95 6.76 -21.83
C LYS A 15 6.17 6.89 -20.52
N ASN A 16 4.91 6.49 -20.50
CA ASN A 16 4.09 6.53 -19.26
C ASN A 16 4.60 5.56 -18.20
N ILE A 17 5.07 4.36 -18.60
CA ILE A 17 5.68 3.39 -17.68
C ILE A 17 6.96 3.97 -17.07
N VAL A 18 7.85 4.54 -17.89
CA VAL A 18 9.10 5.15 -17.41
C VAL A 18 8.81 6.30 -16.45
N ILE A 19 7.90 7.20 -16.80
CA ILE A 19 7.49 8.34 -15.95
C ILE A 19 6.91 7.84 -14.61
N ASN A 20 6.03 6.86 -14.65
CA ASN A 20 5.43 6.31 -13.43
C ASN A 20 6.47 5.60 -12.56
N THR A 21 7.37 4.84 -13.19
CA THR A 21 8.45 4.15 -12.49
C THR A 21 9.40 5.14 -11.80
N ILE A 22 9.86 6.16 -12.51
CA ILE A 22 10.72 7.21 -11.91
C ILE A 22 10.00 7.94 -10.79
N GLY A 23 8.72 8.30 -10.99
CA GLY A 23 7.92 8.96 -9.95
C GLY A 23 7.74 8.11 -8.69
N ASN A 24 7.49 6.82 -8.87
CA ASN A 24 7.39 5.87 -7.75
C ASN A 24 8.72 5.68 -7.03
N TYR A 25 9.85 5.58 -7.76
CA TYR A 25 11.17 5.49 -7.14
C TYR A 25 11.53 6.76 -6.36
N LEU A 26 11.19 7.94 -6.88
CA LEU A 26 11.39 9.18 -6.15
C LEU A 26 10.56 9.22 -4.86
N ASN A 27 9.32 8.74 -4.91
CA ASN A 27 8.50 8.59 -3.70
C ASN A 27 9.13 7.62 -2.68
N VAL A 28 9.71 6.50 -3.15
CA VAL A 28 10.45 5.55 -2.31
C VAL A 28 11.68 6.22 -1.67
N VAL A 29 12.40 7.05 -2.41
CA VAL A 29 13.53 7.83 -1.87
C VAL A 29 13.06 8.77 -0.76
N PHE A 30 11.95 9.47 -0.94
CA PHE A 30 11.37 10.29 0.13
C PHE A 30 10.99 9.47 1.37
N ILE A 31 10.36 8.29 1.19
CA ILE A 31 9.99 7.41 2.30
C ILE A 31 11.25 6.96 3.07
N ALA A 32 12.31 6.57 2.36
CA ALA A 32 13.58 6.17 2.97
C ALA A 32 14.25 7.35 3.70
N PHE A 33 14.25 8.52 3.07
CA PHE A 33 14.79 9.75 3.67
C PHE A 33 14.05 10.13 4.95
N PHE A 34 12.72 10.06 4.98
CA PHE A 34 11.95 10.30 6.19
C PHE A 34 12.25 9.26 7.28
N ALA A 35 12.38 7.98 6.94
CA ALA A 35 12.77 6.98 7.91
C ALA A 35 14.13 7.32 8.52
N PHE A 36 15.10 7.67 7.68
CA PHE A 36 16.43 8.08 8.11
C PHE A 36 16.43 9.34 9.02
N LEU A 37 15.62 10.34 8.67
CA LEU A 37 15.49 11.57 9.46
C LEU A 37 14.84 11.29 10.82
N LEU A 38 13.72 10.57 10.83
CA LEU A 38 12.92 10.36 12.03
C LEU A 38 13.62 9.48 13.07
N VAL A 39 14.42 8.49 12.67
CA VAL A 39 15.18 7.67 13.62
C VAL A 39 16.29 8.45 14.33
N ARG A 40 16.74 9.57 13.77
CA ARG A 40 17.72 10.46 14.41
C ARG A 40 17.09 11.37 15.44
N ILE A 41 15.82 11.71 15.27
CA ILE A 41 15.10 12.69 16.09
C ILE A 41 14.32 11.99 17.19
N LEU A 42 13.61 10.90 16.88
CA LEU A 42 12.74 10.19 17.82
C LEU A 42 13.48 9.11 18.60
N ALA A 43 13.06 8.90 19.85
CA ALA A 43 13.43 7.70 20.58
C ALA A 43 12.74 6.44 19.96
N PRO A 44 13.32 5.24 20.08
CA PRO A 44 12.75 4.02 19.52
C PRO A 44 11.29 3.76 19.95
N SER A 45 10.95 4.01 21.21
CA SER A 45 9.57 3.87 21.69
C SER A 45 8.61 4.86 21.02
N GLN A 46 9.02 6.12 20.83
CA GLN A 46 8.22 7.12 20.11
C GLN A 46 8.06 6.75 18.63
N TYR A 47 9.12 6.21 18.01
CA TYR A 47 9.04 5.70 16.63
C TYR A 47 8.11 4.50 16.54
N GLY A 48 8.03 3.65 17.57
CA GLY A 48 7.07 2.56 17.68
C GLY A 48 5.64 3.06 17.67
N VAL A 49 5.31 4.02 18.55
CA VAL A 49 3.99 4.68 18.59
C VAL A 49 3.65 5.29 17.22
N LEU A 50 4.57 6.05 16.63
CA LEU A 50 4.39 6.64 15.30
C LEU A 50 4.11 5.57 14.23
N SER A 51 4.84 4.45 14.24
CA SER A 51 4.69 3.36 13.27
C SER A 51 3.33 2.70 13.37
N VAL A 52 2.83 2.48 14.59
CA VAL A 52 1.49 1.92 14.84
C VAL A 52 0.41 2.90 14.37
N LEU A 53 0.47 4.17 14.78
CA LEU A 53 -0.55 5.17 14.42
C LEU A 53 -0.59 5.46 12.92
N LEU A 54 0.57 5.57 12.25
CA LEU A 54 0.62 5.66 10.79
C LEU A 54 0.14 4.36 10.14
N GLY A 55 0.47 3.20 10.70
CA GLY A 55 -0.04 1.91 10.26
C GLY A 55 -1.56 1.87 10.26
N ILE A 56 -2.19 2.31 11.35
CA ILE A 56 -3.65 2.45 11.48
C ILE A 56 -4.19 3.40 10.41
N SER A 57 -3.57 4.58 10.24
CA SER A 57 -4.01 5.56 9.25
C SER A 57 -4.02 4.99 7.83
N TYR A 58 -2.96 4.28 7.42
CA TYR A 58 -2.87 3.68 6.08
C TYR A 58 -3.82 2.50 5.89
N VAL A 59 -3.96 1.62 6.89
CA VAL A 59 -4.91 0.50 6.81
C VAL A 59 -6.33 1.01 6.71
N LEU A 60 -6.71 1.96 7.55
CA LEU A 60 -8.05 2.56 7.51
C LEU A 60 -8.29 3.33 6.21
N ALA A 61 -7.30 4.07 5.68
CA ALA A 61 -7.44 4.74 4.40
C ALA A 61 -7.69 3.75 3.25
N ASN A 62 -7.10 2.55 3.29
CA ASN A 62 -7.36 1.48 2.32
C ASN A 62 -8.73 0.81 2.55
N ILE A 63 -9.13 0.60 3.81
CA ILE A 63 -10.45 0.06 4.14
C ILE A 63 -11.55 1.05 3.71
N LEU A 64 -11.37 2.33 4.02
CA LEU A 64 -12.34 3.38 3.72
C LEU A 64 -12.36 3.80 2.25
N ASP A 65 -11.51 3.18 1.41
CA ASP A 65 -11.64 3.25 -0.04
C ASP A 65 -13.02 2.74 -0.52
N PHE A 66 -13.66 1.86 0.23
CA PHE A 66 -15.00 1.33 -0.06
C PHE A 66 -15.11 0.70 -1.46
N GLY A 67 -14.01 0.15 -1.98
CA GLY A 67 -13.93 -0.46 -3.31
C GLY A 67 -13.98 0.54 -4.47
N THR A 68 -13.93 1.83 -4.18
CA THR A 68 -14.04 2.90 -5.19
C THR A 68 -12.87 2.91 -6.16
N THR A 69 -11.67 2.55 -5.70
CA THR A 69 -10.50 2.38 -6.55
C THR A 69 -10.77 1.40 -7.69
N ALA A 70 -11.38 0.24 -7.41
CA ALA A 70 -11.71 -0.72 -8.45
C ALA A 70 -12.71 -0.17 -9.48
N SER A 71 -13.74 0.55 -9.01
CA SER A 71 -14.71 1.21 -9.88
C SER A 71 -14.05 2.29 -10.75
N ILE A 72 -13.18 3.11 -10.18
CA ILE A 72 -12.45 4.15 -10.92
C ILE A 72 -11.60 3.53 -12.02
N TYR A 73 -10.79 2.52 -11.71
CA TYR A 73 -9.92 1.87 -12.72
C TYR A 73 -10.69 1.08 -13.78
N SER A 74 -11.85 0.51 -13.43
CA SER A 74 -12.65 -0.28 -14.39
C SER A 74 -13.47 0.59 -15.35
N TYR A 75 -13.99 1.72 -14.87
CA TYR A 75 -14.98 2.48 -15.65
C TYR A 75 -14.47 3.82 -16.18
N LEU A 76 -13.68 4.55 -15.42
CA LEU A 76 -13.22 5.88 -15.80
C LEU A 76 -12.42 5.91 -17.12
N PRO A 77 -11.47 4.99 -17.39
CA PRO A 77 -10.74 4.97 -18.66
C PRO A 77 -11.68 4.84 -19.87
N VAL A 78 -12.66 3.92 -19.78
CA VAL A 78 -13.64 3.68 -20.85
C VAL A 78 -14.55 4.91 -21.06
N MET A 79 -14.97 5.56 -19.97
CA MET A 79 -15.79 6.77 -20.05
C MET A 79 -15.02 7.93 -20.69
N ILE A 80 -13.73 8.07 -20.41
CA ILE A 80 -12.87 9.10 -21.02
C ILE A 80 -12.68 8.82 -22.51
N GLU A 81 -12.39 7.57 -22.89
CA GLU A 81 -12.18 7.17 -24.27
C GLU A 81 -13.43 7.39 -25.12
N LYS A 82 -14.60 7.02 -24.60
CA LYS A 82 -15.91 7.24 -25.25
C LYS A 82 -16.44 8.68 -25.09
N LYS A 83 -15.70 9.61 -24.48
CA LYS A 83 -16.14 11.00 -24.21
C LYS A 83 -17.51 11.08 -23.55
N HIS A 84 -17.77 10.19 -22.58
CA HIS A 84 -19.08 10.06 -21.95
C HIS A 84 -19.47 11.32 -21.18
N LYS A 85 -20.70 11.81 -21.34
CA LYS A 85 -21.18 13.07 -20.71
C LYS A 85 -21.21 13.00 -19.17
N ASN A 86 -21.30 11.81 -18.58
CA ASN A 86 -21.47 11.61 -17.13
C ASN A 86 -20.17 11.46 -16.33
N ILE A 87 -18.99 11.72 -16.92
CA ILE A 87 -17.71 11.56 -16.22
C ILE A 87 -17.67 12.29 -14.88
N TYR A 88 -18.11 13.54 -14.85
CA TYR A 88 -18.11 14.35 -13.62
C TYR A 88 -19.14 13.86 -12.61
N ILE A 89 -20.31 13.39 -13.09
CA ILE A 89 -21.35 12.78 -12.26
C ILE A 89 -20.82 11.50 -11.61
N PHE A 90 -20.17 10.64 -12.38
CA PHE A 90 -19.53 9.41 -11.89
C PHE A 90 -18.49 9.71 -10.81
N LEU A 91 -17.53 10.60 -11.08
CA LEU A 91 -16.50 10.98 -10.12
C LEU A 91 -17.10 11.61 -8.85
N LYS A 92 -18.09 12.54 -8.98
CA LYS A 92 -18.75 13.13 -7.82
C LYS A 92 -19.51 12.10 -7.00
N THR A 93 -20.23 11.18 -7.65
CA THR A 93 -21.02 10.14 -6.98
C THR A 93 -20.12 9.21 -6.18
N ILE A 94 -19.01 8.73 -6.78
CA ILE A 94 -18.03 7.88 -6.07
C ILE A 94 -17.45 8.63 -4.88
N PHE A 95 -16.99 9.87 -5.07
CA PHE A 95 -16.43 10.69 -3.99
C PHE A 95 -17.43 10.90 -2.84
N PHE A 96 -18.68 11.13 -3.17
CA PHE A 96 -19.74 11.34 -2.17
C PHE A 96 -19.97 10.08 -1.31
N TYR A 97 -20.16 8.91 -1.94
CA TYR A 97 -20.40 7.68 -1.18
C TYR A 97 -19.18 7.24 -0.39
N GLN A 98 -17.97 7.35 -0.95
CA GLN A 98 -16.74 7.08 -0.22
C GLN A 98 -16.57 8.01 0.98
N THR A 99 -16.77 9.32 0.80
CA THR A 99 -16.65 10.30 1.86
C THR A 99 -17.73 10.08 2.94
N GLY A 100 -18.98 9.81 2.55
CA GLY A 100 -20.05 9.50 3.48
C GLY A 100 -19.77 8.28 4.34
N PHE A 101 -19.34 7.19 3.71
CA PHE A 101 -18.90 5.98 4.44
C PHE A 101 -17.72 6.28 5.37
N SER A 102 -16.71 7.00 4.87
CA SER A 102 -15.54 7.37 5.66
C SER A 102 -15.90 8.23 6.86
N LEU A 103 -16.78 9.22 6.70
CA LEU A 103 -17.21 10.09 7.81
C LEU A 103 -17.91 9.32 8.91
N VAL A 104 -18.78 8.35 8.58
CA VAL A 104 -19.43 7.50 9.58
C VAL A 104 -18.38 6.75 10.41
N ILE A 105 -17.44 6.08 9.75
CA ILE A 105 -16.40 5.28 10.45
C ILE A 105 -15.44 6.20 11.23
N ILE A 106 -15.06 7.35 10.68
CA ILE A 106 -14.18 8.32 11.37
C ILE A 106 -14.87 8.91 12.60
N THR A 107 -16.18 9.18 12.54
CA THR A 107 -16.93 9.63 13.70
C THR A 107 -16.96 8.57 14.81
N LEU A 108 -17.16 7.29 14.44
CA LEU A 108 -17.07 6.19 15.38
C LEU A 108 -15.65 6.07 15.97
N LEU A 109 -14.63 6.17 15.14
CA LEU A 109 -13.25 6.16 15.61
C LEU A 109 -12.92 7.34 16.52
N PHE A 110 -13.43 8.52 16.22
CA PHE A 110 -13.21 9.70 17.07
C PHE A 110 -13.74 9.48 18.49
N ILE A 111 -14.87 8.79 18.62
CA ILE A 111 -15.47 8.47 19.93
C ILE A 111 -14.73 7.30 20.60
N PHE A 112 -14.45 6.23 19.85
CA PHE A 112 -13.99 4.96 20.44
C PHE A 112 -12.48 4.73 20.35
N PHE A 113 -11.72 5.55 19.62
CA PHE A 113 -10.30 5.28 19.41
C PHE A 113 -9.46 5.31 20.70
N PRO A 114 -9.67 6.24 21.65
CA PRO A 114 -8.96 6.18 22.94
C PRO A 114 -9.22 4.88 23.70
N PHE A 115 -10.45 4.35 23.62
CA PHE A 115 -10.80 3.07 24.22
C PHE A 115 -10.14 1.90 23.48
N LEU A 116 -10.16 1.91 22.14
CA LEU A 116 -9.49 0.90 21.31
C LEU A 116 -7.97 0.91 21.51
N ASP A 117 -7.39 2.09 21.67
CA ASP A 117 -5.95 2.19 21.97
C ASP A 117 -5.63 1.58 23.33
N ARG A 118 -6.43 1.88 24.35
CA ARG A 118 -6.22 1.36 25.70
C ARG A 118 -6.32 -0.16 25.77
N ILE A 119 -7.23 -0.78 25.01
CA ILE A 119 -7.49 -2.23 25.07
C ILE A 119 -6.64 -3.01 24.07
N PHE A 120 -6.54 -2.52 22.84
CA PHE A 120 -5.98 -3.28 21.72
C PHE A 120 -4.61 -2.77 21.27
N PHE A 121 -4.50 -1.51 20.83
CA PHE A 121 -3.22 -1.04 20.28
C PHE A 121 -2.17 -0.75 21.35
N LYS A 122 -2.59 -0.33 22.53
CA LYS A 122 -1.75 -0.07 23.73
C LYS A 122 -0.54 0.83 23.43
N THR A 123 -0.71 1.78 22.52
CA THR A 123 0.37 2.71 22.17
C THR A 123 0.69 3.65 23.33
N GLY A 124 -0.31 3.94 24.18
CA GLY A 124 -0.24 4.92 25.23
C GLY A 124 0.00 6.32 24.71
N ALA A 125 -0.38 6.60 23.49
CA ALA A 125 -0.36 7.93 22.90
C ALA A 125 -1.36 8.84 23.64
N PRO A 126 -1.06 10.14 23.79
CA PRO A 126 -2.03 11.10 24.33
C PRO A 126 -3.21 11.25 23.37
N TRP A 127 -4.38 11.59 23.90
CA TRP A 127 -5.64 11.63 23.14
C TRP A 127 -5.56 12.51 21.89
N TRP A 128 -4.87 13.62 21.93
CA TRP A 128 -4.73 14.50 20.79
C TRP A 128 -3.99 13.83 19.60
N GLU A 129 -3.00 12.96 19.85
CA GLU A 129 -2.32 12.19 18.80
C GLU A 129 -3.26 11.18 18.15
N LEU A 130 -4.14 10.54 18.94
CA LEU A 130 -5.17 9.64 18.43
C LEU A 130 -6.17 10.39 17.55
N TYR A 131 -6.59 11.58 17.97
CA TYR A 131 -7.51 12.41 17.17
C TYR A 131 -6.87 12.92 15.88
N VAL A 132 -5.63 13.37 15.93
CA VAL A 132 -4.89 13.76 14.72
C VAL A 132 -4.75 12.56 13.77
N THR A 133 -4.51 11.36 14.31
CA THR A 133 -4.47 10.12 13.53
C THR A 133 -5.81 9.86 12.86
N THR A 134 -6.92 9.99 13.57
CA THR A 134 -8.27 9.80 13.04
C THR A 134 -8.58 10.79 11.91
N PHE A 135 -8.28 12.07 12.10
CA PHE A 135 -8.46 13.07 11.05
C PHE A 135 -7.56 12.82 9.83
N SER A 136 -6.34 12.36 10.05
CA SER A 136 -5.40 12.05 8.96
C SER A 136 -5.95 10.99 8.00
N VAL A 137 -6.72 10.03 8.51
CA VAL A 137 -7.37 9.01 7.69
C VAL A 137 -8.27 9.62 6.62
N LEU A 138 -9.09 10.61 6.96
CA LEU A 138 -9.99 11.28 6.01
C LEU A 138 -9.22 11.94 4.85
N PHE A 139 -8.18 12.69 5.19
CA PHE A 139 -7.36 13.37 4.19
C PHE A 139 -6.61 12.39 3.29
N LEU A 140 -6.12 11.28 3.86
CA LEU A 140 -5.47 10.20 3.10
C LEU A 140 -6.46 9.49 2.15
N VAL A 141 -7.69 9.22 2.60
CA VAL A 141 -8.75 8.65 1.75
C VAL A 141 -9.03 9.56 0.55
N TRP A 142 -9.19 10.84 0.79
CA TRP A 142 -9.42 11.81 -0.30
C TRP A 142 -8.22 11.91 -1.24
N GLN A 143 -6.99 11.92 -0.70
CA GLN A 143 -5.78 11.93 -1.51
C GLN A 143 -5.68 10.68 -2.39
N ASN A 144 -5.94 9.48 -1.82
CA ASN A 144 -5.95 8.22 -2.57
C ASN A 144 -6.99 8.24 -3.70
N TYR A 145 -8.20 8.75 -3.42
CA TYR A 145 -9.23 8.95 -4.45
C TYR A 145 -8.72 9.80 -5.62
N ALA A 146 -8.14 10.96 -5.34
CA ALA A 146 -7.65 11.87 -6.36
C ALA A 146 -6.47 11.29 -7.17
N ILE A 147 -5.55 10.60 -6.51
CA ILE A 147 -4.42 9.89 -7.15
C ILE A 147 -4.95 8.81 -8.09
N ASN A 148 -5.88 7.97 -7.62
CA ASN A 148 -6.47 6.89 -8.41
C ASN A 148 -7.24 7.42 -9.62
N ALA A 149 -7.97 8.53 -9.47
CA ALA A 149 -8.64 9.20 -10.59
C ALA A 149 -7.65 9.73 -11.63
N LEU A 150 -6.53 10.33 -11.21
CA LEU A 150 -5.47 10.79 -12.11
C LEU A 150 -4.79 9.62 -12.84
N PHE A 151 -4.50 8.52 -12.15
CA PHE A 151 -3.90 7.34 -12.75
C PHE A 151 -4.84 6.66 -13.75
N ALA A 152 -6.11 6.47 -13.40
CA ALA A 152 -7.11 5.94 -14.31
C ALA A 152 -7.32 6.83 -15.55
N ALA A 153 -7.18 8.16 -15.39
CA ALA A 153 -7.17 9.11 -16.50
C ALA A 153 -5.84 9.13 -17.28
N LYS A 154 -4.89 8.20 -17.02
CA LYS A 154 -3.55 8.10 -17.63
C LYS A 154 -2.68 9.36 -17.42
N ARG A 155 -2.94 10.14 -16.36
CA ARG A 155 -2.20 11.36 -16.01
C ARG A 155 -1.10 11.08 -14.99
N PHE A 156 -0.31 10.03 -15.21
CA PHE A 156 0.73 9.52 -14.32
C PHE A 156 1.76 10.59 -13.94
N PHE A 157 2.23 11.38 -14.90
CA PHE A 157 3.22 12.44 -14.63
C PHE A 157 2.71 13.43 -13.60
N LYS A 158 1.49 13.95 -13.77
CA LYS A 158 0.92 14.96 -12.87
C LYS A 158 0.69 14.40 -11.46
N ALA A 159 0.15 13.20 -11.36
CA ALA A 159 -0.04 12.53 -10.07
C ALA A 159 1.28 12.38 -9.32
N ASN A 160 2.33 11.91 -10.00
CA ASN A 160 3.65 11.76 -9.40
C ASN A 160 4.30 13.09 -9.03
N VAL A 161 4.17 14.13 -9.87
CA VAL A 161 4.68 15.49 -9.55
C VAL A 161 3.99 16.03 -8.29
N PHE A 162 2.67 15.95 -8.19
CA PHE A 162 1.94 16.45 -7.02
C PHE A 162 2.30 15.68 -5.74
N LEU A 163 2.45 14.34 -5.82
CA LEU A 163 2.89 13.52 -4.70
C LEU A 163 4.29 13.90 -4.24
N ASN A 164 5.23 14.01 -5.17
CA ASN A 164 6.62 14.29 -4.83
C ASN A 164 6.83 15.74 -4.35
N LEU A 165 6.10 16.72 -4.91
CA LEU A 165 6.09 18.09 -4.37
C LEU A 165 5.47 18.14 -2.97
N SER A 166 4.40 17.38 -2.72
CA SER A 166 3.83 17.24 -1.38
C SER A 166 4.86 16.65 -0.41
N ASN A 167 5.62 15.63 -0.83
CA ASN A 167 6.69 15.06 -0.02
C ASN A 167 7.82 16.06 0.25
N LEU A 168 8.22 16.83 -0.75
CA LEU A 168 9.22 17.89 -0.59
C LEU A 168 8.77 18.94 0.44
N ILE A 169 7.53 19.41 0.36
CA ILE A 169 6.98 20.39 1.30
C ILE A 169 6.91 19.80 2.72
N LYS A 170 6.47 18.54 2.88
CA LYS A 170 6.53 17.85 4.18
C LYS A 170 7.96 17.83 4.74
N THR A 171 8.94 17.55 3.90
CA THR A 171 10.35 17.58 4.28
C THR A 171 10.77 18.94 4.80
N ILE A 172 10.46 20.01 4.07
CA ILE A 172 10.78 21.38 4.46
C ILE A 172 10.12 21.73 5.80
N ILE A 173 8.84 21.39 5.98
CA ILE A 173 8.12 21.66 7.23
C ILE A 173 8.78 20.93 8.41
N ILE A 174 9.11 19.64 8.27
CA ILE A 174 9.77 18.89 9.34
C ILE A 174 11.12 19.50 9.69
N PHE A 175 11.92 19.89 8.69
CA PHE A 175 13.18 20.57 8.95
C PHE A 175 13.01 21.90 9.69
N ALA A 176 12.00 22.68 9.33
CA ALA A 176 11.68 23.93 10.03
C ALA A 176 11.20 23.70 11.48
N MET A 177 10.58 22.55 11.78
CA MET A 177 10.12 22.20 13.13
C MET A 177 11.25 21.74 14.06
N ILE A 178 12.40 21.28 13.53
CA ILE A 178 13.54 20.81 14.35
C ILE A 178 14.06 21.91 15.28
N PRO A 179 14.49 23.09 14.80
CA PRO A 179 15.02 24.14 15.65
C PRO A 179 13.97 24.72 16.61
N LEU A 180 12.67 24.62 16.24
CA LEU A 180 11.56 25.09 17.08
C LEU A 180 11.17 24.09 18.18
N LYS A 181 11.81 22.91 18.24
CA LYS A 181 11.51 21.81 19.18
C LYS A 181 10.04 21.36 19.14
N LEU A 182 9.37 21.49 17.99
CA LEU A 182 7.96 21.14 17.79
C LEU A 182 7.76 19.69 17.33
N ILE A 183 8.83 18.90 17.21
CA ILE A 183 8.76 17.53 16.73
C ILE A 183 8.33 16.60 17.84
N ASN A 184 7.17 15.99 17.65
CA ASN A 184 6.63 14.89 18.43
C ASN A 184 5.82 13.96 17.49
N VAL A 185 5.32 12.84 18.00
CA VAL A 185 4.58 11.85 17.21
C VAL A 185 3.37 12.47 16.51
N GLY A 186 2.56 13.24 17.24
CA GLY A 186 1.37 13.86 16.67
C GLY A 186 1.66 14.92 15.62
N SER A 187 2.70 15.75 15.81
CA SER A 187 3.08 16.73 14.81
C SER A 187 3.56 16.09 13.51
N ILE A 188 4.26 14.96 13.59
CA ILE A 188 4.66 14.18 12.43
C ILE A 188 3.44 13.61 11.72
N ILE A 189 2.49 13.01 12.45
CA ILE A 189 1.24 12.49 11.87
C ILE A 189 0.46 13.62 11.21
N PHE A 190 0.40 14.80 11.84
CA PHE A 190 -0.27 15.97 11.28
C PHE A 190 0.36 16.40 9.93
N VAL A 191 1.70 16.46 9.87
CA VAL A 191 2.40 16.81 8.62
C VAL A 191 2.19 15.75 7.53
N PHE A 192 2.30 14.48 7.87
CA PHE A 192 2.17 13.39 6.87
C PHE A 192 0.73 13.14 6.45
N GLY A 193 -0.19 13.15 7.39
CA GLY A 193 -1.56 12.71 7.18
C GLY A 193 -2.54 13.83 6.83
N ILE A 194 -2.20 15.10 7.15
CA ILE A 194 -3.09 16.25 6.91
C ILE A 194 -2.43 17.25 5.98
N ILE A 195 -1.28 17.81 6.33
CA ILE A 195 -0.63 18.85 5.50
C ILE A 195 -0.24 18.29 4.14
N GLY A 196 0.34 17.09 4.09
CA GLY A 196 0.71 16.46 2.82
C GLY A 196 -0.45 16.33 1.83
N PRO A 197 -1.58 15.71 2.21
CA PRO A 197 -2.78 15.69 1.39
C PRO A 197 -3.31 17.08 1.01
N ILE A 198 -3.33 18.05 1.94
CA ILE A 198 -3.78 19.42 1.65
C ILE A 198 -2.92 20.04 0.55
N VAL A 199 -1.60 19.94 0.65
CA VAL A 199 -0.68 20.43 -0.38
C VAL A 199 -0.97 19.77 -1.73
N PHE A 200 -1.18 18.46 -1.74
CA PHE A 200 -1.56 17.74 -2.95
C PHE A 200 -2.84 18.32 -3.58
N PHE A 201 -3.88 18.60 -2.79
CA PHE A 201 -5.13 19.18 -3.27
C PHE A 201 -4.97 20.62 -3.75
N ILE A 202 -4.14 21.41 -3.08
CA ILE A 202 -3.82 22.77 -3.52
C ILE A 202 -3.19 22.72 -4.93
N LEU A 203 -2.19 21.88 -5.13
CA LEU A 203 -1.54 21.71 -6.44
C LEU A 203 -2.52 21.22 -7.52
N LEU A 204 -3.38 20.24 -7.18
CA LEU A 204 -4.42 19.73 -8.07
C LEU A 204 -5.42 20.83 -8.44
N PHE A 205 -5.86 21.64 -7.46
CA PHE A 205 -6.81 22.72 -7.68
C PHE A 205 -6.25 23.80 -8.60
N PHE A 206 -5.04 24.28 -8.37
CA PHE A 206 -4.41 25.29 -9.23
C PHE A 206 -4.22 24.78 -10.66
N GLU A 207 -3.78 23.54 -10.83
CA GLU A 207 -3.56 22.96 -12.17
C GLU A 207 -4.86 22.62 -12.92
N LYS A 208 -5.93 22.24 -12.22
CA LYS A 208 -7.17 21.70 -12.80
C LYS A 208 -8.44 22.31 -12.22
N ARG A 209 -8.39 23.60 -11.85
CA ARG A 209 -9.50 24.31 -11.22
C ARG A 209 -10.85 24.05 -11.91
N HIS A 210 -10.90 24.16 -13.24
CA HIS A 210 -12.13 23.94 -14.01
C HIS A 210 -12.68 22.52 -13.83
N ILE A 211 -11.84 21.48 -13.88
CA ILE A 211 -12.27 20.10 -13.71
C ILE A 211 -12.75 19.86 -12.28
N VAL A 212 -12.01 20.32 -11.27
CA VAL A 212 -12.39 20.19 -9.86
C VAL A 212 -13.73 20.86 -9.60
N LEU A 213 -13.93 22.08 -10.07
CA LEU A 213 -15.20 22.80 -9.93
C LEU A 213 -16.35 22.11 -10.68
N SER A 214 -16.10 21.54 -11.86
CA SER A 214 -17.09 20.76 -12.61
C SER A 214 -17.53 19.51 -11.88
N ILE A 215 -16.58 18.78 -11.23
CA ILE A 215 -16.88 17.62 -10.38
C ILE A 215 -17.71 18.09 -9.16
N LEU A 216 -17.29 19.15 -8.48
CA LEU A 216 -18.00 19.65 -7.29
C LEU A 216 -19.44 20.11 -7.58
N LYS A 217 -19.70 20.67 -8.75
CA LYS A 217 -21.03 21.14 -9.20
C LYS A 217 -21.90 20.02 -9.79
N ALA A 218 -21.32 18.87 -10.16
CA ALA A 218 -22.07 17.77 -10.77
C ALA A 218 -23.13 17.20 -9.80
N PRO A 219 -24.30 16.75 -10.29
CA PRO A 219 -25.29 16.08 -9.46
C PRO A 219 -24.80 14.69 -9.04
N ILE A 220 -25.35 14.16 -7.95
CA ILE A 220 -25.09 12.80 -7.46
C ILE A 220 -26.17 11.89 -8.03
N LYS A 221 -25.75 10.77 -8.68
CA LYS A 221 -26.67 9.76 -9.23
C LYS A 221 -26.32 8.38 -8.71
N LYS A 222 -27.18 7.78 -7.87
CA LYS A 222 -26.99 6.47 -7.23
C LYS A 222 -26.57 5.35 -8.21
N GLY A 223 -27.13 5.32 -9.42
CA GLY A 223 -26.81 4.30 -10.43
C GLY A 223 -25.35 4.32 -10.90
N GLU A 224 -24.65 5.47 -10.83
CA GLU A 224 -23.25 5.55 -11.22
C GLU A 224 -22.27 4.93 -10.20
N PHE A 225 -22.72 4.68 -8.96
CA PHE A 225 -21.85 4.04 -7.93
C PHE A 225 -21.61 2.55 -8.19
N ARG A 226 -22.50 1.87 -8.92
CA ARG A 226 -22.37 0.44 -9.28
C ARG A 226 -22.12 -0.46 -8.06
N PHE A 227 -23.01 -0.38 -7.08
CA PHE A 227 -22.92 -1.00 -5.76
C PHE A 227 -22.44 -2.47 -5.79
N GLY A 228 -23.05 -3.32 -6.63
CA GLY A 228 -22.73 -4.75 -6.68
C GLY A 228 -21.23 -5.02 -6.89
N TYR A 229 -20.65 -4.41 -7.94
CA TYR A 229 -19.24 -4.58 -8.25
C TYR A 229 -18.32 -3.98 -7.17
N THR A 230 -18.63 -2.76 -6.75
CA THR A 230 -17.81 -2.00 -5.77
C THR A 230 -17.73 -2.72 -4.43
N ILE A 231 -18.87 -3.19 -3.88
CA ILE A 231 -18.92 -3.87 -2.59
C ILE A 231 -18.28 -5.26 -2.65
N THR A 232 -18.48 -6.02 -3.73
CA THR A 232 -17.85 -7.35 -3.86
C THR A 232 -16.33 -7.23 -3.84
N PHE A 233 -15.77 -6.25 -4.55
CA PHE A 233 -14.34 -6.00 -4.53
C PHE A 233 -13.87 -5.49 -3.17
N PHE A 234 -14.65 -4.62 -2.54
CA PHE A 234 -14.38 -4.13 -1.20
C PHE A 234 -14.16 -5.29 -0.20
N ILE A 235 -15.14 -6.18 -0.10
CA ILE A 235 -15.05 -7.32 0.84
C ILE A 235 -13.83 -8.20 0.53
N ALA A 236 -13.56 -8.48 -0.75
CA ALA A 236 -12.44 -9.32 -1.15
C ALA A 236 -11.06 -8.76 -0.78
N SER A 237 -10.92 -7.45 -0.69
CA SER A 237 -9.63 -6.80 -0.39
C SER A 237 -9.33 -6.60 1.11
N GLN A 238 -10.37 -6.61 1.99
CA GLN A 238 -10.19 -6.18 3.39
C GLN A 238 -9.29 -7.10 4.20
N PHE A 239 -9.42 -8.41 4.06
CA PHE A 239 -8.62 -9.35 4.84
C PHE A 239 -7.12 -9.15 4.62
N PHE A 240 -6.70 -8.91 3.39
CA PHE A 240 -5.29 -8.67 3.09
C PHE A 240 -4.82 -7.30 3.57
N ASN A 241 -5.64 -6.26 3.43
CA ASN A 241 -5.32 -4.91 3.89
C ASN A 241 -5.04 -4.87 5.40
N ILE A 242 -5.86 -5.60 6.18
CA ILE A 242 -5.67 -5.71 7.63
C ILE A 242 -4.47 -6.61 7.94
N ALA A 243 -4.34 -7.75 7.26
CA ALA A 243 -3.26 -8.72 7.48
C ALA A 243 -1.87 -8.09 7.35
N GLN A 244 -1.69 -7.15 6.42
CA GLN A 244 -0.40 -6.48 6.19
C GLN A 244 0.17 -5.69 7.38
N ARG A 245 -0.63 -5.42 8.40
CA ARG A 245 -0.23 -4.65 9.59
C ARG A 245 -0.57 -5.34 10.90
N MET A 246 -1.21 -6.50 10.84
CA MET A 246 -1.65 -7.21 12.02
C MET A 246 -0.47 -7.62 12.93
N ASP A 247 0.67 -7.95 12.34
CA ASP A 247 1.92 -8.22 13.03
C ASP A 247 2.38 -7.05 13.92
N LEU A 248 2.39 -5.84 13.37
CA LEU A 248 2.75 -4.62 14.11
C LEU A 248 1.71 -4.26 15.19
N PHE A 249 0.43 -4.44 14.88
CA PHE A 249 -0.65 -4.14 15.83
C PHE A 249 -0.62 -5.09 17.02
N LEU A 250 -0.42 -6.39 16.78
CA LEU A 250 -0.29 -7.36 17.84
C LEU A 250 1.03 -7.21 18.63
N LEU A 251 2.12 -6.79 17.99
CA LEU A 251 3.32 -6.40 18.72
C LEU A 251 3.05 -5.23 19.67
N SER A 252 2.34 -4.19 19.21
CA SER A 252 1.94 -3.09 20.08
C SER A 252 1.03 -3.55 21.23
N TYR A 253 0.09 -4.44 20.93
CA TYR A 253 -0.81 -5.02 21.96
C TYR A 253 -0.05 -5.73 23.09
N PHE A 254 0.94 -6.56 22.75
CA PHE A 254 1.67 -7.36 23.74
C PHE A 254 2.85 -6.62 24.37
N LEU A 255 3.56 -5.79 23.62
CA LEU A 255 4.79 -5.11 24.07
C LEU A 255 4.56 -3.64 24.46
N SER A 256 3.36 -3.12 24.19
CA SER A 256 2.98 -1.73 24.54
C SER A 256 4.02 -0.69 24.03
N LYS A 257 4.45 0.24 24.89
CA LYS A 257 5.43 1.31 24.62
C LYS A 257 6.89 0.83 24.49
N SER A 258 7.14 -0.46 24.29
CA SER A 258 8.50 -0.98 24.19
C SER A 258 9.25 -0.41 22.97
N PRO A 259 10.55 -0.11 23.11
CA PRO A 259 11.41 0.21 21.97
C PRO A 259 11.41 -0.85 20.87
N GLU A 260 11.13 -2.10 21.20
CA GLU A 260 11.05 -3.25 20.29
C GLU A 260 10.00 -3.04 19.19
N VAL A 261 8.85 -2.39 19.50
CA VAL A 261 7.83 -2.02 18.52
C VAL A 261 8.39 -1.00 17.50
N GLY A 262 9.23 -0.10 17.97
CA GLY A 262 9.92 0.87 17.11
C GLY A 262 10.92 0.22 16.17
N TYR A 263 11.72 -0.71 16.67
CA TYR A 263 12.68 -1.47 15.86
C TYR A 263 11.97 -2.29 14.79
N TYR A 264 10.87 -2.93 15.15
CA TYR A 264 10.05 -3.71 14.21
C TYR A 264 9.37 -2.80 13.17
N GLY A 265 8.79 -1.69 13.60
CA GLY A 265 8.15 -0.73 12.70
C GLY A 265 9.10 -0.14 11.66
N LEU A 266 10.36 0.13 12.05
CA LEU A 266 11.41 0.57 11.13
C LEU A 266 11.82 -0.56 10.17
N ALA A 267 12.03 -1.77 10.67
CA ALA A 267 12.34 -2.94 9.86
C ALA A 267 11.26 -3.21 8.82
N GLN A 268 9.98 -3.19 9.24
CA GLN A 268 8.84 -3.34 8.33
C GLN A 268 8.83 -2.25 7.25
N LYS A 269 9.19 -1.01 7.57
CA LYS A 269 9.26 0.08 6.59
C LYS A 269 10.34 -0.14 5.55
N ILE A 270 11.50 -0.67 5.93
CA ILE A 270 12.57 -1.06 5.00
C ILE A 270 12.07 -2.15 4.05
N ILE A 271 11.42 -3.18 4.56
CA ILE A 271 10.83 -4.26 3.78
C ILE A 271 9.77 -3.73 2.79
N LEU A 272 8.86 -2.86 3.24
CA LEU A 272 7.83 -2.27 2.39
C LEU A 272 8.40 -1.44 1.23
N THR A 273 9.59 -0.87 1.40
CA THR A 273 10.31 -0.18 0.32
C THR A 273 10.68 -1.13 -0.82
N VAL A 274 11.11 -2.37 -0.48
CA VAL A 274 11.39 -3.41 -1.48
C VAL A 274 10.09 -3.93 -2.11
N ILE A 275 9.02 -4.08 -1.33
CA ILE A 275 7.69 -4.51 -1.82
C ILE A 275 7.15 -3.55 -2.89
N ALA A 276 7.45 -2.26 -2.81
CA ALA A 276 7.05 -1.30 -3.84
C ALA A 276 7.58 -1.67 -5.24
N SER A 277 8.73 -2.36 -5.33
CA SER A 277 9.24 -2.89 -6.60
C SER A 277 8.39 -4.04 -7.14
N ILE A 278 7.86 -4.89 -6.26
CA ILE A 278 6.92 -5.97 -6.64
C ILE A 278 5.65 -5.35 -7.25
N ALA A 279 5.10 -4.33 -6.60
CA ALA A 279 3.92 -3.64 -7.11
C ALA A 279 4.15 -3.04 -8.50
N SER A 280 5.32 -2.45 -8.76
CA SER A 280 5.69 -1.93 -10.08
C SER A 280 5.75 -3.04 -11.15
N ILE A 281 6.31 -4.20 -10.80
CA ILE A 281 6.38 -5.38 -11.69
C ILE A 281 4.99 -5.92 -11.98
N THR A 282 4.16 -6.10 -10.95
CA THR A 282 2.80 -6.63 -11.11
C THR A 282 1.92 -5.71 -11.95
N GLN A 283 2.07 -4.38 -11.84
CA GLN A 283 1.38 -3.42 -12.70
C GLN A 283 1.72 -3.59 -14.19
N VAL A 284 2.96 -3.97 -14.52
CA VAL A 284 3.39 -4.23 -15.91
C VAL A 284 2.90 -5.60 -16.40
N LEU A 285 2.86 -6.59 -15.51
CA LEU A 285 2.44 -7.95 -15.85
C LEU A 285 0.92 -8.09 -15.95
N SER A 286 0.14 -7.34 -15.16
CA SER A 286 -1.33 -7.43 -15.12
C SER A 286 -2.01 -7.37 -16.49
N PRO A 287 -1.69 -6.43 -17.39
CA PRO A 287 -2.29 -6.39 -18.73
C PRO A 287 -1.92 -7.59 -19.61
N ARG A 288 -0.74 -8.19 -19.38
CA ARG A 288 -0.32 -9.39 -20.12
C ARG A 288 -1.15 -10.59 -19.70
N PHE A 289 -1.32 -10.78 -18.38
CA PHE A 289 -2.17 -11.86 -17.86
C PHE A 289 -3.64 -11.71 -18.27
N SER A 290 -4.16 -10.51 -18.48
CA SER A 290 -5.55 -10.30 -18.92
C SER A 290 -5.81 -10.72 -20.36
N ASN A 291 -4.76 -10.83 -21.18
CA ASN A 291 -4.86 -11.18 -22.61
C ASN A 291 -4.51 -12.65 -22.91
N ILE A 292 -4.23 -13.46 -21.88
CA ILE A 292 -3.90 -14.88 -22.03
C ILE A 292 -5.17 -15.71 -22.28
N SER A 293 -5.10 -16.61 -23.24
CA SER A 293 -6.18 -17.53 -23.60
C SER A 293 -5.76 -19.01 -23.64
N THR A 294 -4.45 -19.32 -23.73
CA THR A 294 -3.93 -20.68 -23.90
C THR A 294 -2.94 -21.08 -22.82
N ARG A 295 -2.74 -22.42 -22.63
CA ARG A 295 -1.76 -22.97 -21.70
C ARG A 295 -0.32 -22.56 -22.03
N GLU A 296 0.01 -22.51 -23.33
CA GLU A 296 1.36 -22.13 -23.76
C GLU A 296 1.68 -20.68 -23.39
N GLU A 297 0.70 -19.78 -23.59
CA GLU A 297 0.84 -18.39 -23.18
C GLU A 297 1.00 -18.24 -21.65
N VAL A 298 0.18 -18.95 -20.87
CA VAL A 298 0.32 -18.98 -19.39
C VAL A 298 1.74 -19.39 -19.02
N ARG A 299 2.26 -20.50 -19.56
CA ARG A 299 3.60 -20.99 -19.26
C ARG A 299 4.68 -19.98 -19.60
N ARG A 300 4.55 -19.31 -20.76
CA ARG A 300 5.48 -18.26 -21.19
C ARG A 300 5.47 -17.05 -20.25
N GLU A 301 4.26 -16.56 -19.88
CA GLU A 301 4.14 -15.39 -19.01
C GLU A 301 4.55 -15.70 -17.57
N PHE A 302 4.30 -16.91 -17.04
CA PHE A 302 4.83 -17.36 -15.75
C PHE A 302 6.35 -17.40 -15.76
N LYS A 303 6.98 -17.96 -16.81
CA LYS A 303 8.45 -17.96 -16.93
C LYS A 303 9.01 -16.55 -16.97
N THR A 304 8.39 -15.67 -17.74
CA THR A 304 8.78 -14.24 -17.84
C THR A 304 8.60 -13.54 -16.49
N GLY A 305 7.47 -13.75 -15.83
CA GLY A 305 7.17 -13.17 -14.52
C GLY A 305 8.13 -13.64 -13.44
N LEU A 306 8.50 -14.93 -13.42
CA LEU A 306 9.51 -15.46 -12.50
C LEU A 306 10.86 -14.72 -12.65
N VAL A 307 11.31 -14.49 -13.89
CA VAL A 307 12.56 -13.75 -14.13
C VAL A 307 12.50 -12.32 -13.56
N TYR A 308 11.37 -11.62 -13.75
CA TYR A 308 11.21 -10.28 -13.18
C TYR A 308 11.15 -10.30 -11.64
N LEU A 309 10.52 -11.31 -11.04
CA LEU A 309 10.42 -11.42 -9.59
C LEU A 309 11.75 -11.84 -8.91
N LEU A 310 12.73 -12.32 -9.67
CA LEU A 310 14.10 -12.48 -9.15
C LEU A 310 14.72 -11.14 -8.74
N ILE A 311 14.31 -10.01 -9.31
CA ILE A 311 14.85 -8.69 -8.94
C ILE A 311 14.54 -8.35 -7.47
N PRO A 312 13.26 -8.26 -7.02
CA PRO A 312 12.96 -8.02 -5.62
C PRO A 312 13.47 -9.13 -4.70
N THR A 313 13.50 -10.39 -5.16
CA THR A 313 14.11 -11.51 -4.42
C THR A 313 15.58 -11.25 -4.16
N ALA A 314 16.35 -10.81 -5.15
CA ALA A 314 17.76 -10.45 -5.00
C ALA A 314 17.95 -9.29 -4.00
N PHE A 315 17.05 -8.29 -4.00
CA PHE A 315 17.09 -7.22 -3.00
C PHE A 315 16.84 -7.74 -1.58
N PHE A 316 15.90 -8.65 -1.37
CA PHE A 316 15.69 -9.28 -0.06
C PHE A 316 16.90 -10.11 0.37
N ILE A 317 17.49 -10.89 -0.54
CA ILE A 317 18.72 -11.64 -0.26
C ILE A 317 19.88 -10.70 0.09
N ALA A 318 20.04 -9.60 -0.66
CA ALA A 318 21.04 -8.59 -0.35
C ALA A 318 20.83 -7.95 1.02
N LEU A 319 19.57 -7.63 1.40
CA LEU A 319 19.24 -7.14 2.73
C LEU A 319 19.58 -8.15 3.83
N PHE A 320 19.36 -9.44 3.60
CA PHE A 320 19.72 -10.49 4.56
C PHE A 320 21.21 -10.52 4.83
N PHE A 321 22.04 -10.41 3.79
CA PHE A 321 23.51 -10.43 3.91
C PHE A 321 24.13 -9.06 4.23
N THR A 322 23.34 -7.99 4.28
CA THR A 322 23.84 -6.65 4.60
C THR A 322 24.49 -6.64 6.00
N PRO A 323 25.75 -6.19 6.13
CA PRO A 323 26.41 -6.08 7.44
C PRO A 323 25.66 -5.16 8.39
N ASN A 324 25.62 -5.48 9.69
CA ASN A 324 24.92 -4.67 10.69
C ASN A 324 25.47 -3.24 10.76
N VAL A 325 26.75 -3.03 10.46
CA VAL A 325 27.41 -1.73 10.43
C VAL A 325 26.70 -0.77 9.47
N ILE A 326 26.22 -1.25 8.32
CA ILE A 326 25.48 -0.44 7.36
C ILE A 326 24.18 0.09 7.99
N PHE A 327 23.45 -0.75 8.73
CA PHE A 327 22.26 -0.31 9.45
C PHE A 327 22.58 0.76 10.52
N TYR A 328 23.73 0.63 11.22
CA TYR A 328 24.13 1.61 12.23
C TYR A 328 24.48 2.96 11.62
N ILE A 329 25.15 2.98 10.48
CA ILE A 329 25.45 4.21 9.74
C ILE A 329 24.16 4.95 9.35
N PHE A 330 23.18 4.21 8.84
CA PHE A 330 21.92 4.80 8.37
C PHE A 330 20.95 5.11 9.50
N PHE A 331 20.78 4.21 10.49
CA PHE A 331 19.71 4.27 11.48
C PHE A 331 20.17 4.53 12.92
N THR A 332 21.44 4.81 13.13
CA THR A 332 22.06 5.07 14.45
C THR A 332 22.07 3.82 15.37
N GLU A 333 22.93 3.85 16.39
CA GLU A 333 23.02 2.78 17.39
C GLU A 333 21.74 2.55 18.19
N LYS A 334 20.91 3.62 18.35
CA LYS A 334 19.62 3.53 19.03
C LYS A 334 18.68 2.50 18.41
N PHE A 335 18.84 2.22 17.11
CA PHE A 335 18.03 1.26 16.35
C PHE A 335 18.81 0.00 15.93
N ALA A 336 19.86 -0.35 16.67
CA ALA A 336 20.73 -1.49 16.35
C ALA A 336 19.95 -2.81 16.12
N GLN A 337 18.93 -3.09 16.93
CA GLN A 337 18.11 -4.30 16.81
C GLN A 337 17.31 -4.37 15.51
N THR A 338 17.05 -3.24 14.85
CA THR A 338 16.34 -3.19 13.55
C THR A 338 17.06 -4.01 12.48
N ALA A 339 18.41 -4.10 12.52
CA ALA A 339 19.17 -4.87 11.58
C ALA A 339 18.79 -6.37 11.62
N ILE A 340 18.72 -6.94 12.83
CA ILE A 340 18.37 -8.36 13.03
C ILE A 340 16.93 -8.60 12.60
N ILE A 341 16.01 -7.72 13.01
CA ILE A 341 14.58 -7.84 12.66
C ILE A 341 14.38 -7.72 11.14
N THR A 342 15.08 -6.79 10.47
CA THR A 342 15.00 -6.66 9.02
C THR A 342 15.45 -7.95 8.32
N LYS A 343 16.56 -8.53 8.76
CA LYS A 343 17.06 -9.80 8.20
C LYS A 343 16.07 -10.94 8.39
N THR A 344 15.46 -11.06 9.56
CA THR A 344 14.45 -12.10 9.81
C THR A 344 13.18 -11.89 8.98
N LEU A 345 12.78 -10.65 8.72
CA LEU A 345 11.64 -10.33 7.88
C LEU A 345 11.87 -10.60 6.37
N THR A 346 13.11 -10.70 5.88
CA THR A 346 13.36 -11.01 4.46
C THR A 346 12.77 -12.35 4.03
N TRP A 347 12.80 -13.37 4.89
CA TRP A 347 12.33 -14.73 4.60
C TRP A 347 10.85 -14.79 4.19
N PRO A 348 9.90 -14.29 5.01
CA PRO A 348 8.50 -14.30 4.63
C PRO A 348 8.24 -13.50 3.36
N TYR A 349 8.95 -12.39 3.14
CA TYR A 349 8.72 -11.58 1.97
C TYR A 349 9.36 -12.10 0.68
N ILE A 350 10.37 -12.96 0.77
CA ILE A 350 10.82 -13.77 -0.37
C ILE A 350 9.69 -14.70 -0.82
N ILE A 351 9.02 -15.40 0.11
CA ILE A 351 7.87 -16.26 -0.21
C ILE A 351 6.73 -15.44 -0.80
N TYR A 352 6.40 -14.29 -0.18
CA TYR A 352 5.39 -13.35 -0.65
C TYR A 352 5.63 -12.89 -2.10
N THR A 353 6.90 -12.71 -2.49
CA THR A 353 7.24 -12.30 -3.85
C THR A 353 6.67 -13.26 -4.90
N PHE A 354 6.83 -14.56 -4.67
CA PHE A 354 6.35 -15.58 -5.62
C PHE A 354 4.82 -15.79 -5.60
N LEU A 355 4.15 -15.42 -4.51
CA LEU A 355 2.70 -15.48 -4.38
C LEU A 355 1.99 -14.60 -5.43
N ASN A 356 2.66 -13.57 -5.92
CA ASN A 356 2.08 -12.61 -6.86
C ASN A 356 1.77 -13.22 -8.24
N LEU A 357 2.53 -14.21 -8.74
CA LEU A 357 2.26 -14.79 -10.08
C LEU A 357 0.95 -15.59 -10.13
N PRO A 358 0.72 -16.57 -9.23
CA PRO A 358 -0.58 -17.25 -9.17
C PRO A 358 -1.74 -16.29 -8.98
N LEU A 359 -1.54 -15.24 -8.14
CA LEU A 359 -2.53 -14.20 -7.91
C LEU A 359 -2.90 -13.45 -9.20
N LEU A 360 -1.91 -13.00 -9.98
CA LEU A 360 -2.13 -12.33 -11.26
C LEU A 360 -2.90 -13.21 -12.24
N PHE A 361 -2.55 -14.49 -12.32
CA PHE A 361 -3.22 -15.45 -13.19
C PHE A 361 -4.70 -15.63 -12.80
N LEU A 362 -4.98 -15.88 -11.52
CA LEU A 362 -6.34 -16.09 -11.02
C LEU A 362 -7.20 -14.83 -11.15
N LEU A 363 -6.61 -13.66 -10.94
CA LEU A 363 -7.32 -12.38 -10.97
C LEU A 363 -7.61 -11.93 -12.41
N TYR A 364 -6.63 -11.98 -13.29
CA TYR A 364 -6.72 -11.33 -14.61
C TYR A 364 -7.04 -12.30 -15.74
N THR A 365 -6.50 -13.52 -15.71
CA THR A 365 -6.76 -14.53 -16.75
C THR A 365 -8.05 -15.30 -16.42
N VAL A 366 -8.12 -15.88 -15.24
CA VAL A 366 -9.25 -16.73 -14.81
C VAL A 366 -10.46 -15.89 -14.40
N LYS A 367 -10.23 -14.68 -13.89
CA LYS A 367 -11.25 -13.73 -13.39
C LYS A 367 -12.12 -14.31 -12.27
N LYS A 368 -11.53 -15.12 -11.38
CA LYS A 368 -12.20 -15.72 -10.22
C LYS A 368 -11.65 -15.16 -8.90
N PRO A 369 -12.10 -13.99 -8.43
CA PRO A 369 -11.60 -13.36 -7.20
C PRO A 369 -11.90 -14.17 -5.93
N ALA A 370 -12.82 -15.13 -5.97
CA ALA A 370 -13.15 -15.99 -4.82
C ALA A 370 -11.94 -16.79 -4.31
N TYR A 371 -11.04 -17.26 -5.18
CA TYR A 371 -9.82 -17.94 -4.78
C TYR A 371 -8.87 -17.01 -3.99
N ILE A 372 -8.82 -15.73 -4.40
CA ILE A 372 -8.01 -14.72 -3.74
C ILE A 372 -8.61 -14.37 -2.38
N LEU A 373 -9.94 -14.20 -2.31
CA LEU A 373 -10.64 -13.98 -1.05
C LEU A 373 -10.34 -15.08 -0.04
N PHE A 374 -10.46 -16.35 -0.47
CA PHE A 374 -10.18 -17.51 0.39
C PHE A 374 -8.71 -17.51 0.86
N SER A 375 -7.76 -17.31 -0.06
CA SER A 375 -6.33 -17.25 0.29
C SER A 375 -6.04 -16.10 1.27
N ASN A 376 -6.60 -14.90 1.03
CA ASN A 376 -6.40 -13.74 1.88
C ASN A 376 -7.00 -13.93 3.29
N LEU A 377 -8.15 -14.60 3.38
CA LEU A 377 -8.76 -14.97 4.65
C LEU A 377 -7.85 -15.93 5.45
N VAL A 378 -7.33 -16.96 4.79
CA VAL A 378 -6.41 -17.93 5.41
C VAL A 378 -5.13 -17.23 5.88
N ILE A 379 -4.53 -16.38 5.03
CA ILE A 379 -3.35 -15.57 5.39
C ILE A 379 -3.65 -14.72 6.62
N PHE A 380 -4.78 -14.00 6.63
CA PHE A 380 -5.18 -13.16 7.77
C PHE A 380 -5.32 -13.96 9.07
N ILE A 381 -6.00 -15.12 9.02
CA ILE A 381 -6.18 -16.00 10.17
C ILE A 381 -4.82 -16.48 10.71
N ILE A 382 -3.94 -16.97 9.82
CA ILE A 382 -2.64 -17.51 10.24
C ILE A 382 -1.74 -16.42 10.82
N ILE A 383 -1.70 -15.22 10.22
CA ILE A 383 -0.94 -14.09 10.77
C ILE A 383 -1.48 -13.71 12.14
N THR A 384 -2.80 -13.56 12.27
CA THR A 384 -3.42 -13.11 13.51
C THR A 384 -3.18 -14.10 14.66
N PHE A 385 -3.53 -15.37 14.47
CA PHE A 385 -3.33 -16.39 15.50
C PHE A 385 -1.85 -16.72 15.70
N GLY A 386 -1.06 -16.82 14.64
CA GLY A 386 0.39 -17.06 14.72
C GLY A 386 1.09 -15.97 15.53
N CYS A 387 0.84 -14.70 15.24
CA CYS A 387 1.38 -13.58 16.03
C CYS A 387 0.86 -13.60 17.47
N TYR A 388 -0.44 -13.88 17.67
CA TYR A 388 -1.02 -13.93 19.01
C TYR A 388 -0.33 -14.95 19.92
N TYR A 389 0.04 -16.14 19.40
CA TYR A 389 0.71 -17.18 20.17
C TYR A 389 2.23 -17.00 20.23
N LEU A 390 2.88 -16.49 19.16
CA LEU A 390 4.35 -16.39 19.10
C LEU A 390 4.91 -15.14 19.77
N ILE A 391 4.21 -14.00 19.75
CA ILE A 391 4.73 -12.77 20.34
C ILE A 391 4.97 -12.87 21.86
N PRO A 392 4.09 -13.46 22.67
CA PRO A 392 4.35 -13.58 24.12
C PRO A 392 5.64 -14.31 24.46
N THR A 393 6.04 -15.31 23.65
CA THR A 393 7.22 -16.14 23.90
C THR A 393 8.46 -15.64 23.17
N MET A 394 8.30 -15.18 21.90
CA MET A 394 9.40 -14.86 21.00
C MET A 394 9.53 -13.32 20.75
N LYS A 395 8.66 -12.51 21.31
CA LYS A 395 8.63 -11.06 21.12
C LYS A 395 8.69 -10.67 19.62
N VAL A 396 9.62 -9.77 19.24
CA VAL A 396 9.78 -9.25 17.87
C VAL A 396 10.22 -10.28 16.84
N THR A 397 10.72 -11.43 17.27
CA THR A 397 11.12 -12.52 16.35
C THR A 397 9.95 -13.45 16.01
N GLY A 398 8.85 -13.41 16.77
CA GLY A 398 7.65 -14.22 16.52
C GLY A 398 6.93 -13.93 15.20
N PRO A 399 6.59 -12.66 14.90
CA PRO A 399 5.85 -12.31 13.69
C PRO A 399 6.47 -12.79 12.38
N PRO A 400 7.80 -12.73 12.14
CA PRO A 400 8.40 -13.28 10.93
C PRO A 400 8.04 -14.75 10.66
N TYR A 401 7.96 -15.59 11.69
CA TYR A 401 7.54 -16.99 11.54
C TYR A 401 6.06 -17.13 11.16
N ALA A 402 5.19 -16.36 11.79
CA ALA A 402 3.77 -16.32 11.45
C ALA A 402 3.55 -15.85 10.00
N LEU A 403 4.27 -14.81 9.56
CA LEU A 403 4.25 -14.32 8.20
C LEU A 403 4.76 -15.36 7.20
N ALA A 404 5.88 -16.03 7.50
CA ALA A 404 6.44 -17.06 6.62
C ALA A 404 5.46 -18.22 6.44
N LEU A 405 4.86 -18.72 7.52
CA LEU A 405 3.87 -19.79 7.47
C LEU A 405 2.64 -19.35 6.67
N SER A 406 2.14 -18.15 6.91
CA SER A 406 0.94 -17.63 6.23
C SER A 406 1.15 -17.47 4.73
N PHE A 407 2.28 -16.88 4.32
CA PHE A 407 2.59 -16.70 2.91
C PHE A 407 2.91 -18.02 2.21
N PHE A 408 3.54 -18.98 2.90
CA PHE A 408 3.79 -20.32 2.38
C PHE A 408 2.49 -21.05 2.11
N ILE A 409 1.55 -21.07 3.06
CA ILE A 409 0.23 -21.70 2.88
C ILE A 409 -0.56 -20.95 1.80
N GLY A 410 -0.53 -19.62 1.78
CA GLY A 410 -1.13 -18.81 0.73
C GLY A 410 -0.58 -19.15 -0.66
N LEU A 411 0.73 -19.33 -0.78
CA LEU A 411 1.39 -19.73 -2.03
C LEU A 411 0.92 -21.12 -2.49
N ILE A 412 0.80 -22.07 -1.58
CA ILE A 412 0.27 -23.42 -1.89
C ILE A 412 -1.17 -23.31 -2.40
N ILE A 413 -2.05 -22.61 -1.68
CA ILE A 413 -3.47 -22.44 -2.07
C ILE A 413 -3.59 -21.83 -3.46
N LEU A 414 -2.90 -20.70 -3.69
CA LEU A 414 -2.97 -20.01 -4.99
C LEU A 414 -2.31 -20.81 -6.11
N SER A 415 -1.24 -21.57 -5.83
CA SER A 415 -0.59 -22.43 -6.82
C SER A 415 -1.45 -23.62 -7.21
N VAL A 416 -2.08 -24.29 -6.24
CA VAL A 416 -2.97 -25.42 -6.48
C VAL A 416 -4.21 -24.97 -7.28
N THR A 417 -4.85 -23.88 -6.86
CA THR A 417 -6.02 -23.33 -7.58
C THR A 417 -5.65 -22.84 -8.96
N SER A 418 -4.48 -22.22 -9.14
CA SER A 418 -3.95 -21.84 -10.45
C SER A 418 -3.72 -23.07 -11.35
N TYR A 419 -3.18 -24.16 -10.82
CA TYR A 419 -2.95 -25.38 -11.56
C TYR A 419 -4.27 -26.02 -12.01
N ILE A 420 -5.29 -26.04 -11.15
CA ILE A 420 -6.63 -26.53 -11.49
C ILE A 420 -7.23 -25.72 -12.64
N GLU A 421 -7.16 -24.40 -12.57
CA GLU A 421 -7.71 -23.53 -13.63
C GLU A 421 -6.86 -23.56 -14.92
N TYR A 422 -5.52 -23.71 -14.80
CA TYR A 422 -4.62 -23.90 -15.94
C TYR A 422 -5.00 -25.12 -16.77
N LYS A 423 -5.35 -26.24 -16.12
CA LYS A 423 -5.79 -27.48 -16.81
C LYS A 423 -7.08 -27.30 -17.61
N LYS A 424 -7.90 -26.32 -17.31
CA LYS A 424 -9.15 -26.02 -18.03
C LYS A 424 -8.94 -25.19 -19.30
N LEU A 425 -7.79 -24.55 -19.45
CA LEU A 425 -7.47 -23.75 -20.62
C LEU A 425 -7.16 -24.66 -21.84
N PRO A 426 -7.46 -24.22 -23.09
CA PRO A 426 -7.07 -24.93 -24.30
C PRO A 426 -5.53 -24.94 -24.43
N SER A 427 -4.99 -26.00 -25.04
CA SER A 427 -3.56 -26.14 -25.27
C SER A 427 -3.04 -25.19 -26.36
N LYS A 428 -3.82 -24.98 -27.42
CA LYS A 428 -3.56 -24.08 -28.55
C LYS A 428 -4.80 -23.29 -28.90
N ILE A 429 -4.61 -22.14 -29.57
CA ILE A 429 -5.71 -21.45 -30.25
C ILE A 429 -6.09 -22.31 -31.45
N ILE A 430 -7.35 -22.80 -31.51
CA ILE A 430 -7.92 -23.53 -32.64
C ILE A 430 -8.19 -22.55 -33.77
#